data_364f70ed8a0433536435fd322091ddf7
#
_entry.id   364f70ed8a0433536435fd322091ddf7
#
_cell.length_a   1.000
_cell.length_b   1.000
_cell.length_c   1.000
_cell.angle_alpha   90.00
_cell.angle_beta   90.00
_cell.angle_gamma   90.00
#
_symmetry.space_group_name_H-M   'P 1'
#
loop_
_entity.id
_entity.type
_entity.pdbx_description
1 polymer ?
#
loop_
_entity_poly.entity_id
_entity_poly.type
_entity_poly.pdbx_seq_one_letter_code
_entity_poly.pdbx_strand_id
1 'polypeptide(L)'
;MNITMLGTGNVMVTECYNTCFVLEDGDKHLLVDGGGGNTLLRQLKQAGFDWKDMREIFVTHKHVDHIMGVVWMIRMICQNMKQGQYDGEATIYGHEEVIRILKEMAEMLYPAKQTCFIGDRLHLVVVNDGEERELMGHKTTFF
;
A
#
# COMPACT_ATOMS: atom_id res chain seq x y z
N MET A 1 -1.97 -7.69 -18.58
CA MET A 1 -2.18 -7.46 -17.14
C MET A 1 -2.27 -8.79 -16.42
N ASN A 2 -1.54 -8.96 -15.32
CA ASN A 2 -1.53 -10.18 -14.51
C ASN A 2 -1.95 -9.86 -13.07
N ILE A 3 -2.42 -10.89 -12.35
CA ILE A 3 -2.71 -10.80 -10.92
C ILE A 3 -1.83 -11.82 -10.19
N THR A 4 -1.05 -11.36 -9.22
CA THR A 4 -0.26 -12.23 -8.35
C THR A 4 -0.79 -12.17 -6.93
N MET A 5 -1.40 -13.26 -6.45
CA MET A 5 -1.92 -13.35 -5.08
C MET A 5 -0.78 -13.48 -4.08
N LEU A 6 -0.74 -12.58 -3.11
CA LEU A 6 0.23 -12.62 -1.99
C LEU A 6 -0.35 -13.34 -0.77
N GLY A 7 -1.66 -13.30 -0.61
CA GLY A 7 -2.39 -13.98 0.43
C GLY A 7 -3.85 -14.16 0.06
N THR A 8 -4.49 -15.17 0.66
CA THR A 8 -5.89 -15.54 0.38
C THR A 8 -6.71 -15.76 1.64
N GLY A 9 -6.12 -15.51 2.82
CA GLY A 9 -6.76 -15.72 4.11
C GLY A 9 -7.70 -14.59 4.52
N ASN A 10 -8.78 -14.94 5.22
CA ASN A 10 -9.60 -13.96 5.93
C ASN A 10 -8.96 -13.59 7.29
N VAL A 11 -9.59 -12.72 8.05
CA VAL A 11 -9.07 -12.21 9.34
C VAL A 11 -8.78 -13.31 10.38
N MET A 12 -9.48 -14.43 10.33
CA MET A 12 -9.36 -15.53 11.31
C MET A 12 -8.37 -16.61 10.90
N VAL A 13 -7.89 -16.60 9.65
CA VAL A 13 -6.99 -17.63 9.14
C VAL A 13 -5.56 -17.37 9.58
N THR A 14 -4.91 -18.42 10.12
CA THR A 14 -3.52 -18.37 10.58
C THR A 14 -2.56 -19.17 9.70
N GLU A 15 -3.08 -20.04 8.82
CA GLU A 15 -2.29 -20.94 7.99
C GLU A 15 -1.76 -20.30 6.70
N CYS A 16 -2.34 -19.17 6.30
CA CYS A 16 -1.90 -18.37 5.16
C CYS A 16 -2.03 -16.88 5.44
N TYR A 17 -1.36 -16.07 4.62
CA TYR A 17 -1.43 -14.62 4.75
C TYR A 17 -2.80 -14.09 4.33
N ASN A 18 -3.21 -12.95 4.90
CA ASN A 18 -4.49 -12.30 4.61
C ASN A 18 -4.57 -11.85 3.15
N THR A 19 -5.79 -11.73 2.63
CA THR A 19 -6.04 -11.41 1.23
C THR A 19 -5.40 -10.09 0.83
N CYS A 20 -4.47 -10.17 -0.10
CA CYS A 20 -3.85 -9.05 -0.80
C CYS A 20 -3.18 -9.56 -2.09
N PHE A 21 -3.02 -8.68 -3.06
CA PHE A 21 -2.47 -9.07 -4.36
C PHE A 21 -1.79 -7.90 -5.08
N VAL A 22 -0.97 -8.22 -6.05
CA VAL A 22 -0.35 -7.26 -6.97
C VAL A 22 -0.98 -7.41 -8.35
N LEU A 23 -1.43 -6.30 -8.92
CA LEU A 23 -1.69 -6.18 -10.34
C LEU A 23 -0.41 -5.75 -11.04
N GLU A 24 -0.10 -6.38 -12.17
CA GLU A 24 1.11 -6.14 -12.96
C GLU A 24 0.74 -5.81 -14.40
N ASP A 25 1.36 -4.80 -14.95
CA ASP A 25 1.33 -4.50 -16.39
C ASP A 25 2.70 -3.98 -16.83
N GLY A 26 3.50 -4.86 -17.41
CA GLY A 26 4.91 -4.58 -17.72
C GLY A 26 5.70 -4.34 -16.43
N ASP A 27 6.29 -3.16 -16.33
CA ASP A 27 7.07 -2.70 -15.17
C ASP A 27 6.25 -1.93 -14.12
N LYS A 28 4.95 -1.82 -14.35
CA LYS A 28 4.01 -1.10 -13.46
C LYS A 28 3.30 -2.07 -12.53
N HIS A 29 3.18 -1.67 -11.27
CA HIS A 29 2.59 -2.50 -10.22
C HIS A 29 1.61 -1.69 -9.38
N LEU A 30 0.47 -2.31 -9.04
CA LEU A 30 -0.49 -1.80 -8.06
C LEU A 30 -0.64 -2.87 -6.97
N LEU A 31 -0.25 -2.55 -5.76
CA LEU A 31 -0.56 -3.38 -4.60
C LEU A 31 -1.99 -3.09 -4.15
N VAL A 32 -2.81 -4.12 -4.04
CA VAL A 32 -4.18 -4.03 -3.51
C VAL A 32 -4.22 -4.71 -2.15
N ASP A 33 -4.47 -3.92 -1.12
CA ASP A 33 -4.40 -4.26 0.30
C ASP A 33 -2.99 -4.71 0.75
N GLY A 34 -2.80 -4.78 2.05
CA GLY A 34 -1.50 -5.10 2.63
C GLY A 34 -1.50 -6.32 3.54
N GLY A 35 -2.66 -6.92 3.80
CA GLY A 35 -2.76 -7.96 4.82
C GLY A 35 -2.56 -7.41 6.23
N GLY A 36 -2.33 -8.30 7.19
CA GLY A 36 -2.36 -8.01 8.64
C GLY A 36 -1.05 -7.50 9.24
N GLY A 37 0.03 -7.36 8.48
CA GLY A 37 1.29 -6.90 9.07
C GLY A 37 2.52 -6.97 8.16
N ASN A 38 3.71 -7.04 8.78
CA ASN A 38 4.98 -7.00 8.06
C ASN A 38 5.29 -8.26 7.23
N THR A 39 4.55 -9.33 7.41
CA THR A 39 4.64 -10.52 6.56
C THR A 39 4.38 -10.19 5.08
N LEU A 40 3.67 -9.09 4.80
CA LEU A 40 3.54 -8.54 3.44
C LEU A 40 4.91 -8.45 2.73
N LEU A 41 5.92 -7.95 3.40
CA LEU A 41 7.26 -7.78 2.82
C LEU A 41 7.88 -9.12 2.40
N ARG A 42 7.67 -10.16 3.20
CA ARG A 42 8.09 -11.53 2.86
C ARG A 42 7.29 -12.08 1.67
N GLN A 43 5.98 -11.88 1.65
CA GLN A 43 5.12 -12.33 0.56
C GLN A 43 5.50 -11.67 -0.78
N LEU A 44 5.78 -10.37 -0.78
CA LEU A 44 6.30 -9.67 -1.96
C LEU A 44 7.61 -10.28 -2.45
N LYS A 45 8.57 -10.47 -1.53
CA LYS A 45 9.87 -11.07 -1.87
C LYS A 45 9.74 -12.50 -2.43
N GLN A 46 8.90 -13.33 -1.82
CA GLN A 46 8.66 -14.71 -2.28
C GLN A 46 7.98 -14.75 -3.65
N ALA A 47 7.14 -13.76 -3.96
CA ALA A 47 6.51 -13.61 -5.26
C ALA A 47 7.44 -12.97 -6.32
N GLY A 48 8.66 -12.60 -5.95
CA GLY A 48 9.66 -12.03 -6.87
C GLY A 48 9.61 -10.52 -7.01
N PHE A 49 8.87 -9.81 -6.15
CA PHE A 49 8.78 -8.35 -6.16
C PHE A 49 9.75 -7.70 -5.18
N ASP A 50 10.35 -6.57 -5.59
CA ASP A 50 10.91 -5.62 -4.65
C ASP A 50 9.77 -4.73 -4.13
N TRP A 51 9.64 -4.58 -2.81
CA TRP A 51 8.62 -3.73 -2.19
C TRP A 51 8.73 -2.26 -2.66
N LYS A 52 9.91 -1.81 -3.08
CA LYS A 52 10.14 -0.46 -3.63
C LYS A 52 9.43 -0.22 -4.96
N ASP A 53 9.09 -1.28 -5.68
CA ASP A 53 8.36 -1.18 -6.94
C ASP A 53 6.84 -1.00 -6.73
N MET A 54 6.36 -1.19 -5.50
CA MET A 54 4.97 -0.96 -5.11
C MET A 54 4.73 0.55 -4.90
N ARG A 55 4.77 1.31 -5.99
CA ARG A 55 4.62 2.78 -5.96
C ARG A 55 3.19 3.25 -5.95
N GLU A 56 2.27 2.40 -6.34
CA GLU A 56 0.84 2.61 -6.24
C GLU A 56 0.24 1.53 -5.35
N ILE A 57 -0.51 1.95 -4.34
CA ILE A 57 -1.16 1.07 -3.37
C ILE A 57 -2.63 1.49 -3.26
N PHE A 58 -3.54 0.55 -3.36
CA PHE A 58 -4.96 0.78 -3.10
C PHE A 58 -5.40 -0.04 -1.88
N VAL A 59 -6.06 0.60 -0.93
CA VAL A 59 -6.63 -0.05 0.25
C VAL A 59 -8.14 -0.06 0.12
N THR A 60 -8.70 -1.27 0.06
CA THR A 60 -10.14 -1.48 -0.18
C THR A 60 -11.00 -1.03 1.00
N HIS A 61 -10.57 -1.31 2.23
CA HIS A 61 -11.28 -0.91 3.45
C HIS A 61 -10.37 -1.00 4.69
N LYS A 62 -10.87 -0.51 5.83
CA LYS A 62 -10.09 -0.27 7.06
C LYS A 62 -9.81 -1.49 7.94
N HIS A 63 -10.32 -2.67 7.62
CA HIS A 63 -10.14 -3.83 8.49
C HIS A 63 -8.66 -4.18 8.67
N VAL A 64 -8.33 -4.67 9.85
CA VAL A 64 -6.94 -4.91 10.30
C VAL A 64 -6.17 -5.84 9.37
N ASP A 65 -6.85 -6.84 8.80
CA ASP A 65 -6.30 -7.81 7.86
C ASP A 65 -6.09 -7.29 6.43
N HIS A 66 -6.40 -6.03 6.18
CA HIS A 66 -6.17 -5.32 4.92
C HIS A 66 -5.24 -4.12 5.06
N ILE A 67 -5.34 -3.37 6.17
CA ILE A 67 -4.67 -2.08 6.32
C ILE A 67 -3.30 -2.16 6.99
N MET A 68 -3.06 -3.13 7.88
CA MET A 68 -1.87 -3.13 8.73
C MET A 68 -0.57 -3.33 7.95
N GLY A 69 -0.57 -4.13 6.89
CA GLY A 69 0.59 -4.25 6.01
C GLY A 69 0.93 -2.94 5.30
N VAL A 70 -0.09 -2.13 4.99
CA VAL A 70 0.12 -0.80 4.38
C VAL A 70 0.73 0.19 5.38
N VAL A 71 0.39 0.09 6.66
CA VAL A 71 1.08 0.86 7.74
C VAL A 71 2.59 0.54 7.74
N TRP A 72 2.97 -0.72 7.55
CA TRP A 72 4.37 -1.13 7.39
C TRP A 72 4.99 -0.57 6.10
N MET A 73 4.25 -0.55 4.98
CA MET A 73 4.73 0.05 3.73
C MET A 73 5.03 1.53 3.89
N ILE A 74 4.18 2.29 4.59
CA ILE A 74 4.43 3.71 4.91
C ILE A 74 5.76 3.85 5.66
N ARG A 75 6.00 3.02 6.67
CA ARG A 75 7.26 2.99 7.40
C ARG A 75 8.46 2.78 6.48
N MET A 76 8.40 1.74 5.67
CA MET A 76 9.49 1.37 4.76
C MET A 76 9.78 2.49 3.76
N ILE A 77 8.75 3.05 3.15
CA ILE A 77 8.87 4.12 2.17
C ILE A 77 9.48 5.38 2.82
N CYS A 78 8.89 5.87 3.89
CA CYS A 78 9.34 7.11 4.55
C CYS A 78 10.76 6.98 5.13
N GLN A 79 11.09 5.85 5.74
CA GLN A 79 12.44 5.63 6.27
C GLN A 79 13.49 5.60 5.15
N ASN A 80 13.19 4.92 4.05
CA ASN A 80 14.13 4.83 2.92
C ASN A 80 14.21 6.16 2.14
N MET A 81 13.14 6.94 2.05
CA MET A 81 13.20 8.32 1.56
C MET A 81 14.15 9.16 2.41
N LYS A 82 14.04 9.09 3.73
CA LYS A 82 14.93 9.79 4.65
C LYS A 82 16.40 9.39 4.48
N GLN A 83 16.67 8.12 4.23
CA GLN A 83 18.02 7.58 4.05
C GLN A 83 18.58 7.81 2.64
N GLY A 84 17.83 8.42 1.72
CA GLY A 84 18.22 8.59 0.33
C GLY A 84 18.25 7.28 -0.48
N GLN A 85 17.50 6.26 -0.03
CA GLN A 85 17.46 4.92 -0.66
C GLN A 85 16.14 4.63 -1.37
N TYR A 86 15.29 5.63 -1.51
CA TYR A 86 14.01 5.55 -2.24
C TYR A 86 13.89 6.76 -3.16
N ASP A 87 13.97 6.54 -4.46
CA ASP A 87 13.87 7.58 -5.47
C ASP A 87 12.42 7.78 -5.92
N GLY A 88 12.06 9.03 -6.23
CA GLY A 88 10.74 9.38 -6.75
C GLY A 88 9.66 9.39 -5.68
N GLU A 89 8.43 9.11 -6.10
CA GLU A 89 7.21 9.26 -5.31
C GLU A 89 6.46 7.94 -5.19
N ALA A 90 5.56 7.86 -4.22
CA ALA A 90 4.60 6.78 -4.06
C ALA A 90 3.23 7.36 -3.69
N THR A 91 2.17 6.64 -4.02
CA THR A 91 0.78 7.07 -3.76
C THR A 91 -0.02 5.92 -3.17
N ILE A 92 -0.75 6.21 -2.11
CA ILE A 92 -1.70 5.30 -1.48
C ILE A 92 -3.10 5.87 -1.67
N TYR A 93 -3.97 5.08 -2.28
CA TYR A 93 -5.36 5.42 -2.54
C TYR A 93 -6.28 4.68 -1.57
N GLY A 94 -7.33 5.32 -1.15
CA GLY A 94 -8.37 4.71 -0.34
C GLY A 94 -9.52 5.67 -0.08
N HIS A 95 -10.61 5.14 0.48
CA HIS A 95 -11.72 5.97 0.95
C HIS A 95 -11.26 6.92 2.07
N GLU A 96 -11.97 8.01 2.30
CA GLU A 96 -11.63 9.05 3.28
C GLU A 96 -11.27 8.49 4.67
N GLU A 97 -12.07 7.54 5.17
CA GLU A 97 -11.81 6.93 6.48
C GLU A 97 -10.51 6.12 6.52
N VAL A 98 -10.21 5.38 5.45
CA VAL A 98 -8.95 4.62 5.31
C VAL A 98 -7.75 5.55 5.32
N ILE A 99 -7.80 6.60 4.52
CA ILE A 99 -6.71 7.58 4.41
C ILE A 99 -6.51 8.30 5.75
N ARG A 100 -7.58 8.68 6.43
CA ARG A 100 -7.51 9.30 7.77
C ARG A 100 -6.82 8.36 8.77
N ILE A 101 -7.21 7.09 8.83
CA ILE A 101 -6.62 6.10 9.74
C ILE A 101 -5.14 5.90 9.43
N LEU A 102 -4.76 5.71 8.17
CA LEU A 102 -3.35 5.55 7.77
C LEU A 102 -2.50 6.73 8.19
N LYS A 103 -2.99 7.95 7.96
CA LYS A 103 -2.30 9.18 8.35
C LYS A 103 -2.14 9.28 9.86
N GLU A 104 -3.21 9.10 10.63
CA GLU A 104 -3.20 9.16 12.10
C GLU A 104 -2.28 8.09 12.68
N MET A 105 -2.33 6.85 12.20
CA MET A 105 -1.46 5.76 12.66
C MET A 105 0.02 6.07 12.37
N ALA A 106 0.34 6.55 11.18
CA ALA A 106 1.71 6.93 10.84
C ALA A 106 2.24 8.03 11.74
N GLU A 107 1.45 9.07 12.00
CA GLU A 107 1.81 10.19 12.88
C GLU A 107 2.00 9.75 14.34
N MET A 108 1.20 8.79 14.83
CA MET A 108 1.33 8.24 16.19
C MET A 108 2.50 7.28 16.35
N LEU A 109 2.80 6.47 15.33
CA LEU A 109 3.77 5.38 15.42
C LEU A 109 5.18 5.77 14.98
N TYR A 110 5.30 6.70 14.04
CA TYR A 110 6.57 7.03 13.39
C TYR A 110 7.06 8.42 13.73
N PRO A 111 8.39 8.61 13.81
CA PRO A 111 8.95 9.93 14.13
C PRO A 111 8.68 10.95 13.02
N ALA A 112 8.53 12.22 13.40
CA ALA A 112 8.24 13.34 12.48
C ALA A 112 9.25 13.46 11.33
N LYS A 113 10.51 13.09 11.56
CA LYS A 113 11.56 13.05 10.53
C LYS A 113 11.34 12.02 9.42
N GLN A 114 10.36 11.13 9.58
CA GLN A 114 9.89 10.19 8.56
C GLN A 114 8.54 10.62 8.01
N THR A 115 7.58 10.98 8.88
CA THR A 115 6.24 11.36 8.44
C THR A 115 6.17 12.68 7.68
N CYS A 116 7.24 13.49 7.73
CA CYS A 116 7.34 14.70 6.91
C CYS A 116 7.29 14.44 5.39
N PHE A 117 7.55 13.21 4.94
CA PHE A 117 7.41 12.83 3.53
C PHE A 117 5.94 12.59 3.11
N ILE A 118 5.02 12.41 4.07
CA ILE A 118 3.60 12.33 3.78
C ILE A 118 3.10 13.70 3.34
N GLY A 119 2.54 13.78 2.12
CA GLY A 119 2.15 15.01 1.46
C GLY A 119 3.25 15.67 0.63
N ASP A 120 4.48 15.19 0.74
CA ASP A 120 5.63 15.63 -0.08
C ASP A 120 5.93 14.62 -1.21
N ARG A 121 6.47 13.46 -0.88
CA ARG A 121 6.83 12.39 -1.83
C ARG A 121 6.01 11.11 -1.64
N LEU A 122 5.40 10.91 -0.50
CA LEU A 122 4.39 9.89 -0.25
C LEU A 122 3.02 10.57 -0.17
N HIS A 123 2.16 10.29 -1.14
CA HIS A 123 0.84 10.89 -1.24
C HIS A 123 -0.24 9.93 -0.71
N LEU A 124 -1.06 10.42 0.21
CA LEU A 124 -2.27 9.73 0.68
C LEU A 124 -3.46 10.39 -0.01
N VAL A 125 -4.11 9.67 -0.91
CA VAL A 125 -5.12 10.23 -1.80
C VAL A 125 -6.48 9.60 -1.53
N VAL A 126 -7.46 10.46 -1.18
CA VAL A 126 -8.86 10.04 -1.04
C VAL A 126 -9.46 9.82 -2.42
N VAL A 127 -10.14 8.69 -2.58
CA VAL A 127 -10.95 8.36 -3.76
C VAL A 127 -12.39 8.12 -3.36
N ASN A 128 -13.31 8.51 -4.23
CA ASN A 128 -14.75 8.45 -3.97
C ASN A 128 -15.45 7.49 -4.93
N ASP A 129 -16.66 7.08 -4.55
CA ASP A 129 -17.52 6.26 -5.42
C ASP A 129 -17.76 6.94 -6.76
N GLY A 130 -17.57 6.20 -7.85
CA GLY A 130 -17.68 6.71 -9.22
C GLY A 130 -16.51 7.56 -9.70
N GLU A 131 -15.52 7.83 -8.86
CA GLU A 131 -14.33 8.61 -9.26
C GLU A 131 -13.47 7.83 -10.24
N GLU A 132 -12.94 8.52 -11.25
CA GLU A 132 -12.01 7.97 -12.24
C GLU A 132 -10.63 8.58 -12.08
N ARG A 133 -9.60 7.72 -12.07
CA ARG A 133 -8.19 8.11 -12.08
C ARG A 133 -7.39 7.20 -12.99
N GLU A 134 -6.19 7.62 -13.30
CA GLU A 134 -5.22 6.77 -13.98
C GLU A 134 -4.35 6.07 -12.91
N LEU A 135 -4.38 4.72 -12.89
CA LEU A 135 -3.49 3.88 -12.10
C LEU A 135 -2.74 2.95 -13.06
N MET A 136 -1.46 2.79 -12.87
CA MET A 136 -0.58 2.00 -13.76
C MET A 136 -0.70 2.39 -15.25
N GLY A 137 -1.13 3.63 -15.56
CA GLY A 137 -1.42 4.06 -16.94
C GLY A 137 -2.76 3.59 -17.50
N HIS A 138 -3.62 3.02 -16.66
CA HIS A 138 -4.97 2.60 -17.05
C HIS A 138 -6.03 3.44 -16.38
N LYS A 139 -7.07 3.76 -17.14
CA LYS A 139 -8.27 4.39 -16.58
C LYS A 139 -8.93 3.43 -15.59
N THR A 140 -9.01 3.86 -14.35
CA THR A 140 -9.53 3.09 -13.23
C THR A 140 -10.71 3.82 -12.60
N THR A 141 -11.82 3.11 -12.38
CA THR A 141 -13.01 3.63 -11.70
C THR A 141 -13.11 2.98 -10.32
N PHE A 142 -13.33 3.79 -9.30
CA PHE A 142 -13.55 3.34 -7.92
C PHE A 142 -15.06 3.22 -7.63
N PHE A 143 -15.48 2.14 -6.97
CA PHE A 143 -16.88 1.93 -6.59
C PHE A 143 -16.99 0.99 -5.38
#